data_8d1273622cbbf12bd53dfb7ed9c2f44d
#
_entry.id   8d1273622cbbf12bd53dfb7ed9c2f44d
#
_cell.length_a   1.000
_cell.length_b   1.000
_cell.length_c   1.000
_cell.angle_alpha   90.00
_cell.angle_beta   90.00
_cell.angle_gamma   90.00
#
_symmetry.space_group_name_H-M   'P 1'
#
loop_
_entity.id
_entity.type
_entity.pdbx_description
1 polymer ?
#
loop_
_entity_poly.entity_id
_entity_poly.type
_entity_poly.pdbx_seq_one_letter_code
_entity_poly.pdbx_strand_id
1 'polypeptide(L)'
;FSLVFQPKVTSSYHALTGFEALIRWNHQDFPHIGPGFFIPMLEESGDIIQLGDWIFEQAIIKLKDFSRYDKDINMSINVSYLQLMDDKFVDFIKEKVTLHQVNPYHIIIELTETSIAKNNELIVNKIQQLRQFGMRIAMDDFGTGYSSLSLLKNEPLDIIKIDQSFVRNITEDSFNYAFMNAIIDLCHQIDLKVIVEGVETKDELDVIEKFNPDYIQGYYTGKPMDYNHAICLLKKNIDNKS
;
A
#
# COMPACT_ATOMS: atom_id res chain seq x y z
N PHE A 1 -16.10 -11.25 6.06
CA PHE A 1 -14.87 -10.62 5.60
C PHE A 1 -13.73 -10.89 6.57
N SER A 2 -12.49 -10.94 6.09
CA SER A 2 -11.27 -11.04 6.88
C SER A 2 -10.14 -10.24 6.23
N LEU A 3 -9.07 -9.95 7.00
CA LEU A 3 -7.85 -9.36 6.48
C LEU A 3 -6.75 -10.42 6.37
N VAL A 4 -5.99 -10.36 5.29
CA VAL A 4 -4.70 -11.01 5.13
C VAL A 4 -3.63 -9.93 4.96
N PHE A 5 -2.37 -10.28 5.20
CA PHE A 5 -1.26 -9.34 5.29
C PHE A 5 -0.17 -9.75 4.32
N GLN A 6 0.17 -8.88 3.38
CA GLN A 6 1.27 -9.11 2.45
C GLN A 6 2.51 -8.35 2.89
N PRO A 7 3.66 -9.01 3.05
CA PRO A 7 4.87 -8.37 3.53
C PRO A 7 5.48 -7.43 2.50
N LYS A 8 6.01 -6.31 2.99
CA LYS A 8 6.88 -5.37 2.28
C LYS A 8 8.27 -5.42 2.88
N VAL A 9 9.29 -5.49 2.04
CA VAL A 9 10.69 -5.58 2.48
C VAL A 9 11.52 -4.46 1.88
N THR A 10 12.65 -4.12 2.52
CA THR A 10 13.64 -3.24 1.89
C THR A 10 14.26 -3.91 0.67
N SER A 11 14.60 -3.13 -0.35
CA SER A 11 15.28 -3.66 -1.55
C SER A 11 16.67 -4.22 -1.22
N SER A 12 17.46 -3.52 -0.41
CA SER A 12 18.86 -3.84 -0.19
C SER A 12 19.12 -5.05 0.71
N TYR A 13 18.30 -5.25 1.76
CA TYR A 13 18.52 -6.28 2.79
C TYR A 13 17.36 -7.27 2.93
N HIS A 14 16.30 -7.11 2.17
CA HIS A 14 15.04 -7.84 2.30
C HIS A 14 14.48 -7.86 3.73
N ALA A 15 14.81 -6.83 4.50
CA ALA A 15 14.31 -6.70 5.87
C ALA A 15 12.83 -6.32 5.83
N LEU A 16 12.01 -7.04 6.59
CA LEU A 16 10.59 -6.72 6.72
C LEU A 16 10.40 -5.32 7.30
N THR A 17 9.62 -4.49 6.59
CA THR A 17 9.32 -3.10 6.99
C THR A 17 7.86 -2.86 7.28
N GLY A 18 6.97 -3.69 6.75
CA GLY A 18 5.54 -3.53 6.91
C GLY A 18 4.74 -4.60 6.23
N PHE A 19 3.43 -4.40 6.30
CA PHE A 19 2.46 -5.23 5.61
C PHE A 19 1.45 -4.33 4.87
N GLU A 20 0.88 -4.87 3.82
CA GLU A 20 -0.36 -4.36 3.25
C GLU A 20 -1.54 -5.20 3.75
N ALA A 21 -2.57 -4.52 4.27
CA ALA A 21 -3.81 -5.15 4.70
C ALA A 21 -4.75 -5.34 3.52
N LEU A 22 -5.00 -6.58 3.16
CA LEU A 22 -5.79 -6.96 2.00
C LEU A 22 -7.08 -7.65 2.44
N ILE A 23 -8.22 -7.12 2.01
CA ILE A 23 -9.53 -7.69 2.29
C ILE A 23 -9.74 -9.04 1.57
N ARG A 24 -10.39 -9.98 2.24
CA ARG A 24 -10.86 -11.24 1.68
C ARG A 24 -12.33 -11.45 2.02
N TRP A 25 -13.10 -11.88 1.04
CA TRP A 25 -14.49 -12.28 1.23
C TRP A 25 -14.58 -13.81 1.30
N ASN A 26 -14.83 -14.32 2.49
CA ASN A 26 -14.97 -15.76 2.72
C ASN A 26 -16.44 -16.12 2.73
N HIS A 27 -16.99 -16.53 1.58
CA HIS A 27 -18.38 -16.94 1.44
C HIS A 27 -18.45 -18.38 0.94
N GLN A 28 -19.31 -19.20 1.56
CA GLN A 28 -19.40 -20.63 1.23
C GLN A 28 -19.82 -20.89 -0.22
N ASP A 29 -20.77 -20.10 -0.73
CA ASP A 29 -21.29 -20.25 -2.10
C ASP A 29 -20.40 -19.58 -3.16
N PHE A 30 -19.48 -18.69 -2.75
CA PHE A 30 -18.64 -17.89 -3.64
C PHE A 30 -17.16 -17.89 -3.21
N PRO A 31 -16.53 -19.08 -3.10
CA PRO A 31 -15.17 -19.18 -2.53
C PRO A 31 -14.08 -18.57 -3.41
N HIS A 32 -14.36 -18.23 -4.66
CA HIS A 32 -13.38 -17.75 -5.65
C HIS A 32 -13.51 -16.25 -5.99
N ILE A 33 -14.43 -15.54 -5.31
CA ILE A 33 -14.61 -14.10 -5.59
C ILE A 33 -13.51 -13.30 -4.89
N GLY A 34 -12.62 -12.72 -5.69
CA GLY A 34 -11.56 -11.83 -5.22
C GLY A 34 -11.99 -10.36 -5.11
N PRO A 35 -11.15 -9.51 -4.47
CA PRO A 35 -11.41 -8.08 -4.30
C PRO A 35 -11.70 -7.34 -5.62
N GLY A 36 -11.01 -7.67 -6.70
CA GLY A 36 -11.23 -7.06 -8.02
C GLY A 36 -12.65 -7.24 -8.58
N PHE A 37 -13.43 -8.17 -8.02
CA PHE A 37 -14.84 -8.36 -8.41
C PHE A 37 -15.80 -7.66 -7.45
N PHE A 38 -15.65 -7.85 -6.13
CA PHE A 38 -16.64 -7.35 -5.18
C PHE A 38 -16.42 -5.88 -4.77
N ILE A 39 -15.20 -5.36 -4.81
CA ILE A 39 -14.93 -3.94 -4.48
C ILE A 39 -15.67 -2.99 -5.43
N PRO A 40 -15.62 -3.15 -6.77
CA PRO A 40 -16.41 -2.32 -7.67
C PRO A 40 -17.91 -2.35 -7.38
N MET A 41 -18.47 -3.52 -7.04
CA MET A 41 -19.89 -3.64 -6.68
C MET A 41 -20.23 -2.86 -5.41
N LEU A 42 -19.35 -2.89 -4.41
CA LEU A 42 -19.52 -2.13 -3.16
C LEU A 42 -19.35 -0.63 -3.38
N GLU A 43 -18.52 -0.23 -4.33
CA GLU A 43 -18.42 1.16 -4.75
C GLU A 43 -19.69 1.64 -5.45
N GLU A 44 -20.26 0.85 -6.35
CA GLU A 44 -21.54 1.18 -7.00
C GLU A 44 -22.70 1.30 -6.00
N SER A 45 -22.76 0.45 -4.98
CA SER A 45 -23.82 0.49 -3.95
C SER A 45 -23.55 1.56 -2.88
N GLY A 46 -22.32 2.02 -2.73
CA GLY A 46 -21.88 2.91 -1.64
C GLY A 46 -21.53 2.17 -0.34
N ASP A 47 -21.70 0.84 -0.27
CA ASP A 47 -21.39 0.04 0.91
C ASP A 47 -19.88 -0.03 1.21
N ILE A 48 -19.05 0.35 0.23
CA ILE A 48 -17.59 0.44 0.40
C ILE A 48 -17.21 1.39 1.54
N ILE A 49 -18.01 2.39 1.88
CA ILE A 49 -17.74 3.31 2.98
C ILE A 49 -17.76 2.55 4.31
N GLN A 50 -18.84 1.80 4.59
CA GLN A 50 -18.93 1.02 5.82
C GLN A 50 -17.90 -0.11 5.90
N LEU A 51 -17.67 -0.81 4.79
CA LEU A 51 -16.65 -1.86 4.75
C LEU A 51 -15.26 -1.27 4.93
N GLY A 52 -14.98 -0.13 4.33
CA GLY A 52 -13.71 0.56 4.44
C GLY A 52 -13.41 1.04 5.86
N ASP A 53 -14.42 1.55 6.56
CA ASP A 53 -14.31 1.90 7.98
C ASP A 53 -13.91 0.68 8.83
N TRP A 54 -14.57 -0.45 8.59
CA TRP A 54 -14.24 -1.70 9.25
C TRP A 54 -12.83 -2.19 8.90
N ILE A 55 -12.44 -2.15 7.60
CA ILE A 55 -11.09 -2.51 7.14
C ILE A 55 -10.04 -1.68 7.89
N PHE A 56 -10.23 -0.35 7.90
CA PHE A 56 -9.29 0.56 8.56
C PHE A 56 -9.14 0.24 10.04
N GLU A 57 -10.25 0.12 10.77
CA GLU A 57 -10.20 -0.18 12.21
C GLU A 57 -9.55 -1.53 12.49
N GLN A 58 -9.87 -2.59 11.73
CA GLN A 58 -9.23 -3.89 11.88
C GLN A 58 -7.73 -3.84 11.58
N ALA A 59 -7.32 -3.12 10.52
CA ALA A 59 -5.92 -3.00 10.15
C ALA A 59 -5.09 -2.31 11.24
N ILE A 60 -5.59 -1.21 11.84
CA ILE A 60 -4.85 -0.51 12.91
C ILE A 60 -4.82 -1.30 14.22
N ILE A 61 -5.84 -2.09 14.54
CA ILE A 61 -5.80 -3.04 15.67
C ILE A 61 -4.67 -4.05 15.46
N LYS A 62 -4.52 -4.59 14.24
CA LYS A 62 -3.43 -5.52 13.92
C LYS A 62 -2.07 -4.82 13.88
N LEU A 63 -1.99 -3.60 13.39
CA LEU A 63 -0.77 -2.80 13.47
C LEU A 63 -0.32 -2.59 14.92
N LYS A 64 -1.26 -2.30 15.84
CA LYS A 64 -0.96 -2.21 17.27
C LYS A 64 -0.40 -3.51 17.84
N ASP A 65 -0.93 -4.65 17.42
CA ASP A 65 -0.40 -5.95 17.84
C ASP A 65 0.98 -6.22 17.26
N PHE A 66 1.20 -5.92 15.97
CA PHE A 66 2.49 -6.08 15.28
C PHE A 66 3.58 -5.19 15.90
N SER A 67 3.23 -3.96 16.33
CA SER A 67 4.16 -3.03 16.95
C SER A 67 4.74 -3.50 18.30
N ARG A 68 4.16 -4.54 18.90
CA ARG A 68 4.73 -5.19 20.10
C ARG A 68 5.97 -6.02 19.77
N TYR A 69 6.11 -6.43 18.51
CA TYR A 69 7.23 -7.21 18.03
C TYR A 69 8.27 -6.33 17.32
N ASP A 70 7.81 -5.44 16.45
CA ASP A 70 8.68 -4.45 15.80
C ASP A 70 7.97 -3.09 15.85
N LYS A 71 8.52 -2.15 16.63
CA LYS A 71 7.92 -0.82 16.84
C LYS A 71 7.89 0.04 15.57
N ASP A 72 8.74 -0.29 14.59
CA ASP A 72 8.91 0.45 13.34
C ASP A 72 8.10 -0.16 12.17
N ILE A 73 7.34 -1.24 12.46
CA ILE A 73 6.52 -1.91 11.45
C ILE A 73 5.40 -1.01 10.92
N ASN A 74 5.17 -1.05 9.61
CA ASN A 74 4.18 -0.22 8.94
C ASN A 74 2.99 -1.05 8.46
N MET A 75 1.83 -0.39 8.28
CA MET A 75 0.63 -0.96 7.69
C MET A 75 0.12 -0.08 6.56
N SER A 76 0.05 -0.63 5.36
CA SER A 76 -0.64 -0.01 4.23
C SER A 76 -2.10 -0.43 4.20
N ILE A 77 -2.97 0.53 3.91
CA ILE A 77 -4.43 0.36 3.89
C ILE A 77 -4.97 1.05 2.65
N ASN A 78 -5.61 0.26 1.79
CA ASN A 78 -6.29 0.77 0.59
C ASN A 78 -7.53 1.57 0.96
N VAL A 79 -7.70 2.73 0.34
CA VAL A 79 -8.85 3.62 0.53
C VAL A 79 -9.47 3.97 -0.81
N SER A 80 -10.78 3.78 -0.93
CA SER A 80 -11.50 4.11 -2.16
C SER A 80 -11.76 5.61 -2.30
N TYR A 81 -11.97 6.04 -3.54
CA TYR A 81 -12.40 7.41 -3.83
C TYR A 81 -13.66 7.82 -3.05
N LEU A 82 -14.64 6.94 -2.93
CA LEU A 82 -15.90 7.23 -2.23
C LEU A 82 -15.71 7.46 -0.73
N GLN A 83 -14.78 6.74 -0.11
CA GLN A 83 -14.42 7.00 1.29
C GLN A 83 -13.78 8.39 1.45
N LEU A 84 -12.90 8.79 0.53
CA LEU A 84 -12.33 10.14 0.55
C LEU A 84 -13.38 11.24 0.35
N MET A 85 -14.46 10.96 -0.37
CA MET A 85 -15.56 11.92 -0.56
C MET A 85 -16.48 12.04 0.67
N ASP A 86 -16.50 11.05 1.57
CA ASP A 86 -17.29 11.14 2.81
C ASP A 86 -16.72 12.22 3.74
N ASP A 87 -17.54 13.18 4.12
CA ASP A 87 -17.15 14.31 4.99
C ASP A 87 -16.63 13.86 6.36
N LYS A 88 -17.06 12.70 6.85
CA LYS A 88 -16.65 12.15 8.14
C LYS A 88 -15.34 11.37 8.10
N PHE A 89 -14.81 11.08 6.91
CA PHE A 89 -13.68 10.17 6.73
C PHE A 89 -12.46 10.57 7.57
N VAL A 90 -12.01 11.82 7.47
CA VAL A 90 -10.79 12.27 8.17
C VAL A 90 -10.97 12.24 9.69
N ASP A 91 -12.14 12.64 10.18
CA ASP A 91 -12.43 12.64 11.62
C ASP A 91 -12.51 11.21 12.14
N PHE A 92 -13.15 10.30 11.42
CA PHE A 92 -13.20 8.87 11.75
C PHE A 92 -11.77 8.28 11.85
N ILE A 93 -10.92 8.51 10.86
CA ILE A 93 -9.53 8.04 10.85
C ILE A 93 -8.77 8.54 12.09
N LYS A 94 -8.84 9.85 12.37
CA LYS A 94 -8.15 10.46 13.52
C LYS A 94 -8.67 9.92 14.85
N GLU A 95 -9.98 9.75 14.98
CA GLU A 95 -10.62 9.17 16.16
C GLU A 95 -10.09 7.75 16.42
N LYS A 96 -10.13 6.87 15.40
CA LYS A 96 -9.73 5.48 15.54
C LYS A 96 -8.24 5.33 15.85
N VAL A 97 -7.38 6.10 15.20
CA VAL A 97 -5.93 6.07 15.46
C VAL A 97 -5.62 6.53 16.89
N THR A 98 -6.31 7.57 17.36
CA THR A 98 -6.17 8.07 18.73
C THR A 98 -6.69 7.06 19.76
N LEU A 99 -7.88 6.49 19.52
CA LEU A 99 -8.51 5.49 20.38
C LEU A 99 -7.61 4.26 20.59
N HIS A 100 -7.04 3.74 19.49
CA HIS A 100 -6.16 2.57 19.54
C HIS A 100 -4.72 2.90 19.90
N GLN A 101 -4.37 4.18 20.08
CA GLN A 101 -3.02 4.65 20.45
C GLN A 101 -1.95 4.11 19.48
N VAL A 102 -2.21 4.17 18.19
CA VAL A 102 -1.26 3.81 17.13
C VAL A 102 -0.51 5.07 16.71
N ASN A 103 0.78 4.94 16.43
CA ASN A 103 1.55 6.05 15.85
C ASN A 103 1.12 6.26 14.39
N PRO A 104 0.55 7.42 14.03
CA PRO A 104 0.07 7.67 12.67
C PRO A 104 1.16 7.50 11.61
N TYR A 105 2.43 7.75 11.93
CA TYR A 105 3.56 7.59 11.01
C TYR A 105 3.70 6.16 10.45
N HIS A 106 3.22 5.15 11.18
CA HIS A 106 3.25 3.76 10.75
C HIS A 106 2.05 3.33 9.90
N ILE A 107 1.13 4.26 9.62
CA ILE A 107 -0.02 4.03 8.75
C ILE A 107 0.25 4.67 7.39
N ILE A 108 0.10 3.89 6.32
CA ILE A 108 0.22 4.33 4.94
C ILE A 108 -1.18 4.20 4.31
N ILE A 109 -1.74 5.30 3.88
CA ILE A 109 -3.00 5.31 3.11
C ILE A 109 -2.65 5.16 1.64
N GLU A 110 -3.16 4.12 1.01
CA GLU A 110 -2.95 3.84 -0.41
C GLU A 110 -4.17 4.29 -1.22
N LEU A 111 -3.91 5.10 -2.24
CA LEU A 111 -4.91 5.71 -3.11
C LEU A 111 -4.53 5.40 -4.55
N THR A 112 -5.47 4.89 -5.34
CA THR A 112 -5.19 4.64 -6.76
C THR A 112 -4.88 5.94 -7.50
N GLU A 113 -4.04 5.84 -8.53
CA GLU A 113 -3.73 6.95 -9.44
C GLU A 113 -5.00 7.66 -9.94
N THR A 114 -6.01 6.87 -10.33
CA THR A 114 -7.30 7.40 -10.82
C THR A 114 -8.03 8.23 -9.76
N SER A 115 -7.95 7.86 -8.49
CA SER A 115 -8.58 8.60 -7.39
C SER A 115 -7.94 9.97 -7.19
N ILE A 116 -6.63 10.04 -7.31
CA ILE A 116 -5.86 11.28 -7.18
C ILE A 116 -6.02 12.16 -8.42
N ALA A 117 -6.00 11.58 -9.62
CA ALA A 117 -6.10 12.28 -10.89
C ALA A 117 -7.42 13.06 -11.11
N LYS A 118 -8.46 12.76 -10.34
CA LYS A 118 -9.73 13.53 -10.35
C LYS A 118 -9.56 14.99 -9.94
N ASN A 119 -8.36 15.37 -9.45
CA ASN A 119 -7.92 16.73 -9.11
C ASN A 119 -8.99 17.54 -8.36
N ASN A 120 -9.55 16.93 -7.33
CA ASN A 120 -10.59 17.51 -6.50
C ASN A 120 -9.93 18.19 -5.29
N GLU A 121 -10.06 19.51 -5.17
CA GLU A 121 -9.51 20.29 -4.05
C GLU A 121 -9.91 19.71 -2.69
N LEU A 122 -11.12 19.16 -2.59
CA LEU A 122 -11.57 18.48 -1.37
C LEU A 122 -10.69 17.28 -1.01
N ILE A 123 -10.33 16.46 -2.00
CA ILE A 123 -9.46 15.29 -1.80
C ILE A 123 -8.07 15.72 -1.40
N VAL A 124 -7.48 16.66 -2.12
CA VAL A 124 -6.15 17.22 -1.80
C VAL A 124 -6.12 17.73 -0.36
N ASN A 125 -7.17 18.46 0.05
CA ASN A 125 -7.28 18.96 1.43
C ASN A 125 -7.35 17.84 2.46
N LYS A 126 -8.15 16.78 2.22
CA LYS A 126 -8.24 15.63 3.12
C LYS A 126 -6.91 14.86 3.22
N ILE A 127 -6.23 14.66 2.09
CA ILE A 127 -4.90 14.06 2.07
C ILE A 127 -3.91 14.91 2.90
N GLN A 128 -3.91 16.23 2.73
CA GLN A 128 -3.07 17.12 3.53
C GLN A 128 -3.38 17.03 5.02
N GLN A 129 -4.67 16.93 5.41
CA GLN A 129 -5.06 16.77 6.81
C GLN A 129 -4.57 15.45 7.42
N LEU A 130 -4.58 14.34 6.65
CA LEU A 130 -4.05 13.05 7.10
C LEU A 130 -2.52 13.11 7.24
N ARG A 131 -1.81 13.75 6.30
CA ARG A 131 -0.36 13.96 6.40
C ARG A 131 0.01 14.85 7.59
N GLN A 132 -0.72 15.94 7.82
CA GLN A 132 -0.50 16.81 8.99
C GLN A 132 -0.77 16.09 10.32
N PHE A 133 -1.65 15.10 10.32
CA PHE A 133 -1.87 14.21 11.46
C PHE A 133 -0.72 13.21 11.66
N GLY A 134 0.17 13.07 10.68
CA GLY A 134 1.39 12.27 10.72
C GLY A 134 1.35 10.97 9.92
N MET A 135 0.31 10.72 9.13
CA MET A 135 0.21 9.57 8.24
C MET A 135 1.04 9.77 6.97
N ARG A 136 1.36 8.68 6.29
CA ARG A 136 1.97 8.69 4.97
C ARG A 136 0.95 8.34 3.90
N ILE A 137 1.11 8.94 2.72
CA ILE A 137 0.23 8.73 1.58
C ILE A 137 1.01 8.06 0.46
N ALA A 138 0.49 6.97 -0.06
CA ALA A 138 1.01 6.28 -1.23
C ALA A 138 0.04 6.41 -2.41
N MET A 139 0.60 6.67 -3.58
CA MET A 139 -0.13 6.50 -4.85
C MET A 139 0.06 5.07 -5.33
N ASP A 140 -1.04 4.37 -5.52
CA ASP A 140 -1.08 2.98 -5.98
C ASP A 140 -1.37 2.86 -7.47
N ASP A 141 -1.01 1.70 -8.06
CA ASP A 141 -1.19 1.37 -9.48
C ASP A 141 -0.51 2.37 -10.44
N PHE A 142 0.60 3.02 -10.03
CA PHE A 142 1.26 4.02 -10.84
C PHE A 142 1.72 3.46 -12.18
N GLY A 143 1.31 4.16 -13.25
CA GLY A 143 1.65 3.83 -14.64
C GLY A 143 0.55 3.09 -15.39
N THR A 144 -0.55 2.69 -14.73
CA THR A 144 -1.66 1.96 -15.39
C THR A 144 -2.74 2.89 -15.95
N GLY A 145 -2.75 4.16 -15.52
CA GLY A 145 -3.73 5.16 -15.89
C GLY A 145 -3.18 6.23 -16.84
N TYR A 146 -3.82 7.39 -16.84
CA TYR A 146 -3.33 8.59 -17.53
C TYR A 146 -2.24 9.25 -16.69
N SER A 147 -1.17 8.51 -16.37
CA SER A 147 -0.09 8.97 -15.51
C SER A 147 0.47 10.29 -15.96
N SER A 148 0.04 11.34 -15.32
CA SER A 148 0.63 12.64 -15.50
C SER A 148 1.75 12.79 -14.48
N LEU A 149 3.01 12.89 -14.94
CA LEU A 149 4.15 13.24 -14.08
C LEU A 149 3.87 14.50 -13.24
N SER A 150 2.86 15.29 -13.66
CA SER A 150 2.40 16.44 -12.89
C SER A 150 1.78 16.05 -11.54
N LEU A 151 1.18 14.87 -11.40
CA LEU A 151 0.66 14.40 -10.12
C LEU A 151 1.80 14.19 -9.11
N LEU A 152 2.92 13.62 -9.52
CA LEU A 152 4.08 13.44 -8.65
C LEU A 152 4.62 14.75 -8.08
N LYS A 153 4.50 15.84 -8.87
CA LYS A 153 4.99 17.17 -8.47
C LYS A 153 4.02 17.92 -7.57
N ASN A 154 2.73 17.77 -7.83
CA ASN A 154 1.70 18.66 -7.28
C ASN A 154 0.95 18.08 -6.10
N GLU A 155 0.85 16.74 -6.04
CA GLU A 155 0.08 16.07 -5.01
C GLU A 155 0.92 15.81 -3.74
N PRO A 156 0.30 15.89 -2.57
CA PRO A 156 1.00 15.68 -1.28
C PRO A 156 1.22 14.18 -1.01
N LEU A 157 2.15 13.58 -1.73
CA LEU A 157 2.51 12.16 -1.67
C LEU A 157 3.80 11.95 -0.88
N ASP A 158 3.98 10.75 -0.36
CA ASP A 158 5.20 10.29 0.32
C ASP A 158 5.80 9.06 -0.38
N ILE A 159 4.95 8.26 -1.04
CA ILE A 159 5.32 6.97 -1.62
C ILE A 159 4.64 6.79 -2.97
N ILE A 160 5.35 6.15 -3.91
CA ILE A 160 4.80 5.67 -5.18
C ILE A 160 4.92 4.16 -5.21
N LYS A 161 3.83 3.48 -5.56
CA LYS A 161 3.80 2.03 -5.81
C LYS A 161 3.73 1.80 -7.31
N ILE A 162 4.78 1.22 -7.87
CA ILE A 162 4.85 0.93 -9.31
C ILE A 162 4.18 -0.42 -9.55
N ASP A 163 3.18 -0.41 -10.42
CA ASP A 163 2.34 -1.57 -10.73
C ASP A 163 3.14 -2.76 -11.31
N GLN A 164 2.67 -3.96 -10.99
CA GLN A 164 3.26 -5.23 -11.43
C GLN A 164 3.38 -5.37 -12.96
N SER A 165 2.60 -4.65 -13.75
CA SER A 165 2.67 -4.71 -15.21
C SER A 165 4.04 -4.28 -15.76
N PHE A 166 4.75 -3.42 -15.03
CA PHE A 166 6.12 -3.00 -15.38
C PHE A 166 7.19 -3.98 -14.91
N VAL A 167 6.88 -4.89 -13.99
CA VAL A 167 7.79 -5.95 -13.53
C VAL A 167 7.70 -7.17 -14.43
N ARG A 168 6.50 -7.49 -14.93
CA ARG A 168 6.31 -8.62 -15.83
C ARG A 168 7.17 -8.49 -17.08
N ASN A 169 7.97 -9.54 -17.37
CA ASN A 169 8.90 -9.62 -18.48
C ASN A 169 9.99 -8.52 -18.49
N ILE A 170 10.30 -7.90 -17.36
CA ILE A 170 11.30 -6.81 -17.29
C ILE A 170 12.69 -7.25 -17.72
N THR A 171 12.99 -8.54 -17.68
CA THR A 171 14.25 -9.12 -18.17
C THR A 171 14.40 -9.07 -19.69
N GLU A 172 13.28 -8.98 -20.41
CA GLU A 172 13.23 -9.02 -21.89
C GLU A 172 12.69 -7.71 -22.48
N ASP A 173 11.88 -6.96 -21.72
CA ASP A 173 11.23 -5.72 -22.15
C ASP A 173 12.12 -4.50 -21.91
N SER A 174 12.71 -3.97 -22.96
CA SER A 174 13.56 -2.78 -22.91
C SER A 174 12.79 -1.51 -22.52
N PHE A 175 11.49 -1.42 -22.80
CA PHE A 175 10.66 -0.27 -22.40
C PHE A 175 10.45 -0.28 -20.88
N ASN A 176 10.00 -1.42 -20.33
CA ASN A 176 9.80 -1.56 -18.89
C ASN A 176 11.08 -1.27 -18.10
N TYR A 177 12.24 -1.78 -18.60
CA TYR A 177 13.54 -1.50 -18.00
C TYR A 177 13.86 -0.01 -17.97
N ALA A 178 13.73 0.68 -19.12
CA ALA A 178 14.02 2.10 -19.22
C ALA A 178 13.04 2.95 -18.38
N PHE A 179 11.76 2.58 -18.39
CA PHE A 179 10.70 3.23 -17.57
C PHE A 179 11.03 3.13 -16.08
N MET A 180 11.28 1.91 -15.58
CA MET A 180 11.59 1.67 -14.16
C MET A 180 12.79 2.49 -13.70
N ASN A 181 13.88 2.48 -14.47
CA ASN A 181 15.07 3.27 -14.14
C ASN A 181 14.76 4.76 -14.07
N ALA A 182 14.07 5.29 -15.08
CA ALA A 182 13.77 6.73 -15.14
C ALA A 182 12.81 7.18 -14.04
N ILE A 183 11.77 6.39 -13.74
CA ILE A 183 10.76 6.79 -12.76
C ILE A 183 11.28 6.68 -11.33
N ILE A 184 12.07 5.65 -11.00
CA ILE A 184 12.67 5.50 -9.65
C ILE A 184 13.64 6.65 -9.40
N ASP A 185 14.52 6.97 -10.37
CA ASP A 185 15.44 8.10 -10.26
C ASP A 185 14.68 9.43 -10.07
N LEU A 186 13.62 9.65 -10.85
CA LEU A 186 12.79 10.86 -10.72
C LEU A 186 12.15 10.97 -9.34
N CYS A 187 11.55 9.88 -8.84
CA CYS A 187 10.92 9.86 -7.52
C CYS A 187 11.92 10.21 -6.42
N HIS A 188 13.12 9.63 -6.45
CA HIS A 188 14.17 9.94 -5.48
C HIS A 188 14.64 11.41 -5.54
N GLN A 189 14.71 12.02 -6.75
CA GLN A 189 15.07 13.43 -6.90
C GLN A 189 14.05 14.41 -6.30
N ILE A 190 12.82 13.96 -6.09
CA ILE A 190 11.74 14.75 -5.49
C ILE A 190 11.34 14.23 -4.10
N ASP A 191 12.22 13.48 -3.44
CA ASP A 191 12.06 12.94 -2.09
C ASP A 191 10.86 11.98 -1.89
N LEU A 192 10.39 11.32 -2.96
CA LEU A 192 9.39 10.26 -2.89
C LEU A 192 10.06 8.89 -2.71
N LYS A 193 9.48 8.07 -1.85
CA LYS A 193 9.86 6.66 -1.72
C LYS A 193 9.18 5.80 -2.78
N VAL A 194 9.84 4.72 -3.19
CA VAL A 194 9.32 3.83 -4.23
C VAL A 194 9.15 2.41 -3.70
N ILE A 195 7.97 1.86 -3.91
CA ILE A 195 7.66 0.43 -3.75
C ILE A 195 7.49 -0.16 -5.16
N VAL A 196 8.19 -1.24 -5.45
CA VAL A 196 7.97 -2.01 -6.69
C VAL A 196 7.14 -3.22 -6.35
N GLU A 197 5.99 -3.36 -7.04
CA GLU A 197 5.04 -4.43 -6.80
C GLU A 197 5.16 -5.59 -7.79
N GLY A 198 4.64 -6.76 -7.38
CA GLY A 198 4.49 -7.91 -8.26
C GLY A 198 5.79 -8.63 -8.61
N VAL A 199 6.85 -8.50 -7.80
CA VAL A 199 8.07 -9.29 -7.99
C VAL A 199 7.79 -10.74 -7.60
N GLU A 200 7.78 -11.66 -8.57
CA GLU A 200 7.42 -13.06 -8.37
C GLU A 200 8.60 -14.02 -8.53
N THR A 201 9.63 -13.64 -9.26
CA THR A 201 10.77 -14.49 -9.57
C THR A 201 12.10 -13.89 -9.11
N LYS A 202 13.13 -14.74 -8.99
CA LYS A 202 14.50 -14.30 -8.67
C LYS A 202 15.07 -13.43 -9.78
N ASP A 203 14.79 -13.74 -11.04
CA ASP A 203 15.32 -13.01 -12.19
C ASP A 203 14.74 -11.59 -12.24
N GLU A 204 13.44 -11.42 -11.93
CA GLU A 204 12.82 -10.11 -11.79
C GLU A 204 13.47 -9.32 -10.62
N LEU A 205 13.65 -9.97 -9.47
CA LEU A 205 14.28 -9.35 -8.31
C LEU A 205 15.68 -8.82 -8.67
N ASP A 206 16.52 -9.65 -9.32
CA ASP A 206 17.89 -9.31 -9.68
C ASP A 206 17.97 -8.10 -10.64
N VAL A 207 16.93 -7.89 -11.44
CA VAL A 207 16.80 -6.70 -12.28
C VAL A 207 16.31 -5.50 -11.49
N ILE A 208 15.25 -5.66 -10.69
CA ILE A 208 14.64 -4.57 -9.91
C ILE A 208 15.63 -3.98 -8.90
N GLU A 209 16.44 -4.80 -8.24
CA GLU A 209 17.46 -4.33 -7.29
C GLU A 209 18.49 -3.39 -7.92
N LYS A 210 18.77 -3.50 -9.21
CA LYS A 210 19.71 -2.61 -9.93
C LYS A 210 19.22 -1.16 -10.00
N PHE A 211 17.89 -0.95 -9.92
CA PHE A 211 17.27 0.38 -9.90
C PHE A 211 17.21 0.97 -8.49
N ASN A 212 17.57 0.16 -7.47
CA ASN A 212 17.62 0.58 -6.06
C ASN A 212 16.31 1.23 -5.55
N PRO A 213 15.12 0.61 -5.75
CA PRO A 213 13.90 1.09 -5.12
C PRO A 213 14.02 1.01 -3.59
N ASP A 214 13.20 1.74 -2.85
CA ASP A 214 13.22 1.68 -1.38
C ASP A 214 12.67 0.35 -0.85
N TYR A 215 11.58 -0.12 -1.47
CA TYR A 215 10.86 -1.32 -1.03
C TYR A 215 10.44 -2.20 -2.20
N ILE A 216 10.25 -3.48 -1.88
CA ILE A 216 9.77 -4.49 -2.81
C ILE A 216 8.60 -5.23 -2.16
N GLN A 217 7.59 -5.52 -2.96
CA GLN A 217 6.43 -6.31 -2.60
C GLN A 217 6.09 -7.28 -3.74
N GLY A 218 5.86 -8.55 -3.42
CA GLY A 218 5.48 -9.54 -4.43
C GLY A 218 5.49 -10.95 -3.86
N TYR A 219 5.13 -11.93 -4.68
CA TYR A 219 5.08 -13.33 -4.23
C TYR A 219 6.45 -13.90 -3.92
N TYR A 220 7.51 -13.33 -4.49
CA TYR A 220 8.88 -13.71 -4.16
C TYR A 220 9.24 -13.35 -2.72
N THR A 221 8.86 -12.17 -2.25
CA THR A 221 9.13 -11.72 -0.87
C THR A 221 8.12 -12.27 0.14
N GLY A 222 6.91 -12.60 -0.32
CA GLY A 222 5.88 -13.24 0.49
C GLY A 222 4.48 -13.05 -0.08
N LYS A 223 3.72 -14.14 -0.08
CA LYS A 223 2.29 -14.09 -0.44
C LYS A 223 1.46 -13.48 0.68
N PRO A 224 0.27 -12.92 0.39
CA PRO A 224 -0.68 -12.54 1.41
C PRO A 224 -0.94 -13.71 2.37
N MET A 225 -0.80 -13.46 3.67
CA MET A 225 -0.88 -14.47 4.73
C MET A 225 -1.83 -14.04 5.84
N ASP A 226 -2.32 -14.99 6.61
CA ASP A 226 -3.14 -14.70 7.77
C ASP A 226 -2.33 -14.05 8.91
N TYR A 227 -3.03 -13.59 9.92
CA TYR A 227 -2.45 -12.89 11.08
C TYR A 227 -1.39 -13.74 11.81
N ASN A 228 -1.63 -15.05 11.99
CA ASN A 228 -0.70 -15.90 12.73
C ASN A 228 0.62 -16.09 11.97
N HIS A 229 0.55 -16.27 10.67
CA HIS A 229 1.73 -16.36 9.81
C HIS A 229 2.50 -15.02 9.77
N ALA A 230 1.79 -13.88 9.73
CA ALA A 230 2.43 -12.56 9.80
C ALA A 230 3.19 -12.37 11.12
N ILE A 231 2.63 -12.77 12.27
CA ILE A 231 3.33 -12.77 13.57
C ILE A 231 4.58 -13.68 13.54
N CYS A 232 4.48 -14.86 12.95
CA CYS A 232 5.63 -15.75 12.82
C CYS A 232 6.75 -15.12 11.99
N LEU A 233 6.40 -14.42 10.90
CA LEU A 233 7.35 -13.71 10.06
C LEU A 233 8.04 -12.56 10.82
N LEU A 234 7.27 -11.76 11.59
CA LEU A 234 7.81 -10.69 12.44
C LEU A 234 8.83 -11.23 13.44
N LYS A 235 8.54 -12.33 14.14
CA LYS A 235 9.46 -12.93 15.10
C LYS A 235 10.78 -13.35 14.44
N LYS A 236 10.72 -14.01 13.29
CA LYS A 236 11.91 -14.41 12.53
C LYS A 236 12.75 -13.20 12.08
N ASN A 237 12.10 -12.10 11.70
CA ASN A 237 12.80 -10.88 11.27
C ASN A 237 13.59 -10.23 12.43
N ILE A 238 13.10 -10.34 13.66
CA ILE A 238 13.77 -9.83 14.85
C ILE A 238 15.03 -10.67 15.15
N ASP A 239 14.90 -11.99 15.11
CA ASP A 239 16.00 -12.92 15.37
C ASP A 239 17.15 -12.70 14.37
N ASN A 240 16.85 -12.31 13.12
CA ASN A 240 17.84 -12.00 12.10
C ASN A 240 18.48 -10.60 12.26
N LYS A 241 17.86 -9.67 13.02
CA LYS A 241 18.40 -8.33 13.31
C LYS A 241 19.30 -8.33 14.57
N SER A 242 19.29 -9.42 15.37
CA SER A 242 20.08 -9.59 16.62
C SER A 242 21.40 -10.23 16.35
#